data_9af07b3b14270c60196d941c41b3ac58
#
_entry.id   9af07b3b14270c60196d941c41b3ac58
#
_cell.length_a   1.000
_cell.length_b   1.000
_cell.length_c   1.000
_cell.angle_alpha   90.00
_cell.angle_beta   90.00
_cell.angle_gamma   90.00
#
_symmetry.space_group_name_H-M   'P 1'
#
loop_
_entity.id
_entity.type
_entity.pdbx_description
1 polymer ?
#
loop_
_entity_poly.entity_id
_entity_poly.type
_entity_poly.pdbx_seq_one_letter_code
_entity_poly.pdbx_strand_id
1 'polypeptide(L)'
;DAYVSWTQTATWVITVTVLATSLTGALFAFSRVNPEFRSRNAVERIMLWTLALSSTVAILTTIGIVLSVVFESVRFFQLVPFDEFVLGLTWNPQFEGAERAGSGQMGIATYGMLPLFAGTFLISAVALVVAVPVGLFSAIYLAEYAGQKTRAVVKPLLEILAGVPTVVYGFFAALTVAPLVKGLGESVGLTVASESALAAGLVMGVMIIPFISSLADDVINSVPQALRDAAYG
;
A
#
# COMPACT_ATOMS: atom_id res chain seq x y z
N ASP A 1 -23.66 28.33 -23.82
CA ASP A 1 -24.05 27.52 -25.00
C ASP A 1 -22.85 26.98 -25.79
N ALA A 2 -21.76 27.73 -25.97
CA ALA A 2 -20.58 27.25 -26.70
C ALA A 2 -19.91 26.05 -26.05
N TYR A 3 -19.78 26.02 -24.72
CA TYR A 3 -19.14 24.90 -23.97
C TYR A 3 -19.94 23.59 -24.14
N VAL A 4 -21.25 23.67 -24.09
CA VAL A 4 -22.14 22.50 -24.27
C VAL A 4 -22.02 21.94 -25.70
N SER A 5 -21.95 22.80 -26.73
CA SER A 5 -21.76 22.37 -28.11
C SER A 5 -20.39 21.71 -28.33
N TRP A 6 -19.34 22.24 -27.73
CA TRP A 6 -17.98 21.64 -27.78
C TRP A 6 -17.92 20.27 -27.11
N THR A 7 -18.52 20.12 -25.94
CA THR A 7 -18.55 18.82 -25.23
C THR A 7 -19.37 17.78 -25.99
N GLN A 8 -20.51 18.15 -26.56
CA GLN A 8 -21.30 17.26 -27.41
C GLN A 8 -20.53 16.85 -28.68
N THR A 9 -19.88 17.78 -29.35
CA THR A 9 -19.07 17.46 -30.53
C THR A 9 -17.92 16.54 -30.19
N ALA A 10 -17.20 16.80 -29.09
CA ALA A 10 -16.13 15.94 -28.64
C ALA A 10 -16.64 14.53 -28.30
N THR A 11 -17.79 14.41 -27.63
CA THR A 11 -18.40 13.10 -27.31
C THR A 11 -18.76 12.33 -28.58
N TRP A 12 -19.36 12.99 -29.57
CA TRP A 12 -19.67 12.34 -30.85
C TRP A 12 -18.41 11.89 -31.58
N VAL A 13 -17.38 12.71 -31.64
CA VAL A 13 -16.10 12.36 -32.30
C VAL A 13 -15.48 11.17 -31.62
N ILE A 14 -15.41 11.15 -30.30
CA ILE A 14 -14.85 10.02 -29.53
C ILE A 14 -15.69 8.76 -29.78
N THR A 15 -17.00 8.85 -29.68
CA THR A 15 -17.90 7.69 -29.88
C THR A 15 -17.77 7.12 -31.30
N VAL A 16 -17.77 7.97 -32.32
CA VAL A 16 -17.58 7.52 -33.71
C VAL A 16 -16.22 6.91 -33.94
N THR A 17 -15.16 7.49 -33.38
CA THR A 17 -13.80 6.95 -33.49
C THR A 17 -13.68 5.60 -32.80
N VAL A 18 -14.24 5.45 -31.60
CA VAL A 18 -14.24 4.15 -30.88
C VAL A 18 -15.04 3.10 -31.64
N LEU A 19 -16.23 3.45 -32.15
CA LEU A 19 -17.04 2.52 -32.94
C LEU A 19 -16.35 2.12 -34.26
N ALA A 20 -15.76 3.07 -34.95
CA ALA A 20 -15.04 2.83 -36.21
C ALA A 20 -13.81 1.92 -35.99
N THR A 21 -13.01 2.18 -34.95
CA THR A 21 -11.85 1.35 -34.61
C THR A 21 -12.26 -0.05 -34.14
N SER A 22 -13.33 -0.16 -33.35
CA SER A 22 -13.86 -1.44 -32.91
C SER A 22 -14.40 -2.27 -34.09
N LEU A 23 -15.15 -1.65 -34.99
CA LEU A 23 -15.71 -2.31 -36.17
C LEU A 23 -14.59 -2.75 -37.12
N THR A 24 -13.60 -1.89 -37.38
CA THR A 24 -12.44 -2.20 -38.21
C THR A 24 -11.63 -3.35 -37.63
N GLY A 25 -11.41 -3.32 -36.29
CA GLY A 25 -10.73 -4.40 -35.57
C GLY A 25 -11.50 -5.71 -35.64
N ALA A 26 -12.82 -5.68 -35.48
CA ALA A 26 -13.67 -6.87 -35.60
C ALA A 26 -13.64 -7.45 -37.01
N LEU A 27 -13.78 -6.62 -38.04
CA LEU A 27 -13.72 -7.05 -39.44
C LEU A 27 -12.34 -7.64 -39.77
N PHE A 28 -11.27 -7.02 -39.32
CA PHE A 28 -9.90 -7.54 -39.48
C PHE A 28 -9.74 -8.88 -38.78
N ALA A 29 -10.22 -9.01 -37.54
CA ALA A 29 -10.18 -10.26 -36.80
C ALA A 29 -10.96 -11.38 -37.53
N PHE A 30 -12.17 -11.06 -37.98
CA PHE A 30 -13.00 -12.01 -38.75
C PHE A 30 -12.34 -12.46 -40.06
N SER A 31 -11.66 -11.56 -40.77
CA SER A 31 -10.95 -11.88 -42.01
C SER A 31 -9.75 -12.82 -41.80
N ARG A 32 -9.27 -12.90 -40.54
CA ARG A 32 -8.14 -13.77 -40.16
C ARG A 32 -8.56 -15.13 -39.57
N VAL A 33 -9.86 -15.33 -39.34
CA VAL A 33 -10.40 -16.63 -38.88
C VAL A 33 -10.25 -17.67 -40.01
N ASN A 34 -9.25 -18.56 -39.90
CA ASN A 34 -9.02 -19.64 -40.83
C ASN A 34 -8.78 -20.94 -39.99
N PRO A 35 -9.31 -22.10 -40.39
CA PRO A 35 -9.10 -23.37 -39.68
C PRO A 35 -7.62 -23.76 -39.50
N GLU A 36 -6.74 -23.29 -40.37
CA GLU A 36 -5.30 -23.54 -40.29
C GLU A 36 -4.54 -22.54 -39.41
N PHE A 37 -5.20 -21.46 -38.91
CA PHE A 37 -4.56 -20.45 -38.12
C PHE A 37 -4.27 -20.98 -36.72
N ARG A 38 -2.99 -21.16 -36.40
CA ARG A 38 -2.52 -21.57 -35.06
C ARG A 38 -2.58 -20.38 -34.09
N SER A 39 -3.78 -19.99 -33.72
CA SER A 39 -4.05 -18.84 -32.87
C SER A 39 -3.30 -18.92 -31.53
N ARG A 40 -3.18 -20.12 -30.95
CA ARG A 40 -2.46 -20.36 -29.71
C ARG A 40 -1.01 -19.83 -29.75
N ASN A 41 -0.27 -20.22 -30.80
CA ASN A 41 1.13 -19.80 -30.93
C ASN A 41 1.28 -18.29 -31.17
N ALA A 42 0.32 -17.66 -31.89
CA ALA A 42 0.31 -16.23 -32.10
C ALA A 42 0.02 -15.46 -30.81
N VAL A 43 -1.00 -15.89 -30.06
CA VAL A 43 -1.37 -15.29 -28.76
C VAL A 43 -0.23 -15.46 -27.77
N GLU A 44 0.34 -16.66 -27.64
CA GLU A 44 1.47 -16.94 -26.75
C GLU A 44 2.67 -16.04 -27.06
N ARG A 45 3.01 -15.86 -28.33
CA ARG A 45 4.10 -14.97 -28.75
C ARG A 45 3.81 -13.50 -28.40
N ILE A 46 2.59 -13.02 -28.65
CA ILE A 46 2.18 -11.66 -28.29
C ILE A 46 2.25 -11.48 -26.78
N MET A 47 1.73 -12.43 -26.00
CA MET A 47 1.80 -12.38 -24.54
C MET A 47 3.24 -12.35 -24.02
N LEU A 48 4.12 -13.21 -24.56
CA LEU A 48 5.53 -13.23 -24.19
C LEU A 48 6.21 -11.88 -24.49
N TRP A 49 5.99 -11.30 -25.67
CA TRP A 49 6.53 -9.98 -25.99
C TRP A 49 5.96 -8.87 -25.12
N THR A 50 4.66 -8.90 -24.84
CA THR A 50 4.03 -7.92 -23.95
C THR A 50 4.59 -8.02 -22.54
N LEU A 51 4.72 -9.23 -22.00
CA LEU A 51 5.32 -9.46 -20.68
C LEU A 51 6.80 -9.05 -20.65
N ALA A 52 7.57 -9.40 -21.66
CA ALA A 52 8.98 -9.01 -21.76
C ALA A 52 9.15 -7.48 -21.82
N LEU A 53 8.32 -6.80 -22.63
CA LEU A 53 8.33 -5.36 -22.72
C LEU A 53 7.93 -4.70 -21.38
N SER A 54 6.84 -5.16 -20.77
CA SER A 54 6.39 -4.65 -19.47
C SER A 54 7.43 -4.87 -18.37
N SER A 55 8.06 -6.05 -18.35
CA SER A 55 9.13 -6.36 -17.41
C SER A 55 10.36 -5.46 -17.63
N THR A 56 10.74 -5.24 -18.89
CA THR A 56 11.85 -4.34 -19.23
C THR A 56 11.57 -2.91 -18.76
N VAL A 57 10.37 -2.39 -19.02
CA VAL A 57 9.96 -1.05 -18.55
C VAL A 57 9.99 -0.98 -17.03
N ALA A 58 9.48 -1.98 -16.33
CA ALA A 58 9.51 -2.03 -14.86
C ALA A 58 10.95 -2.02 -14.31
N ILE A 59 11.86 -2.81 -14.90
CA ILE A 59 13.28 -2.85 -14.51
C ILE A 59 13.94 -1.49 -14.74
N LEU A 60 13.76 -0.90 -15.92
CA LEU A 60 14.34 0.41 -16.24
C LEU A 60 13.80 1.51 -15.33
N THR A 61 12.50 1.47 -15.02
CA THR A 61 11.89 2.42 -14.07
C THR A 61 12.48 2.26 -12.67
N THR A 62 12.63 1.01 -12.20
CA THR A 62 13.26 0.73 -10.90
C THR A 62 14.70 1.24 -10.84
N ILE A 63 15.49 0.97 -11.87
CA ILE A 63 16.85 1.50 -11.97
C ILE A 63 16.84 3.04 -11.97
N GLY A 64 15.94 3.65 -12.73
CA GLY A 64 15.77 5.10 -12.77
C GLY A 64 15.43 5.70 -11.40
N ILE A 65 14.52 5.07 -10.65
CA ILE A 65 14.17 5.48 -9.28
C ILE A 65 15.41 5.39 -8.36
N VAL A 66 16.12 4.25 -8.39
CA VAL A 66 17.31 4.06 -7.54
C VAL A 66 18.38 5.11 -7.87
N LEU A 67 18.67 5.31 -9.14
CA LEU A 67 19.65 6.32 -9.57
C LEU A 67 19.23 7.74 -9.16
N SER A 68 17.96 8.09 -9.31
CA SER A 68 17.41 9.38 -8.88
C SER A 68 17.56 9.58 -7.38
N VAL A 69 17.19 8.58 -6.57
CA VAL A 69 17.33 8.65 -5.11
C VAL A 69 18.79 8.78 -4.69
N VAL A 70 19.69 8.02 -5.31
CA VAL A 70 21.13 8.14 -5.03
C VAL A 70 21.66 9.53 -5.38
N PHE A 71 21.30 10.05 -6.54
CA PHE A 71 21.73 11.39 -6.98
C PHE A 71 21.24 12.49 -6.02
N GLU A 72 19.95 12.45 -5.65
CA GLU A 72 19.39 13.42 -4.70
C GLU A 72 19.98 13.25 -3.29
N SER A 73 20.30 12.02 -2.87
CA SER A 73 20.95 11.77 -1.60
C SER A 73 22.36 12.35 -1.54
N VAL A 74 23.15 12.20 -2.62
CA VAL A 74 24.49 12.82 -2.71
C VAL A 74 24.38 14.34 -2.62
N ARG A 75 23.41 14.94 -3.31
CA ARG A 75 23.15 16.37 -3.27
C ARG A 75 22.74 16.85 -1.88
N PHE A 76 21.87 16.09 -1.20
CA PHE A 76 21.44 16.36 0.18
C PHE A 76 22.64 16.38 1.14
N PHE A 77 23.54 15.38 1.08
CA PHE A 77 24.71 15.29 1.95
C PHE A 77 25.83 16.31 1.63
N GLN A 78 25.71 17.05 0.53
CA GLN A 78 26.56 18.24 0.31
C GLN A 78 26.09 19.44 1.15
N LEU A 79 24.82 19.45 1.59
CA LEU A 79 24.22 20.54 2.36
C LEU A 79 24.12 20.19 3.85
N VAL A 80 23.87 18.93 4.17
CA VAL A 80 23.68 18.43 5.55
C VAL A 80 24.81 17.47 5.88
N PRO A 81 25.61 17.73 6.93
CA PRO A 81 26.64 16.80 7.39
C PRO A 81 26.08 15.42 7.73
N PHE A 82 26.77 14.37 7.33
CA PHE A 82 26.30 12.99 7.51
C PHE A 82 26.15 12.61 8.99
N ASP A 83 27.05 13.08 9.83
CA ASP A 83 27.03 12.88 11.28
C ASP A 83 25.83 13.58 11.92
N GLU A 84 25.51 14.81 11.52
CA GLU A 84 24.32 15.52 11.98
C GLU A 84 23.02 14.80 11.56
N PHE A 85 22.98 14.30 10.34
CA PHE A 85 21.83 13.51 9.87
C PHE A 85 21.66 12.22 10.67
N VAL A 86 22.73 11.44 10.86
CA VAL A 86 22.67 10.11 11.50
C VAL A 86 22.43 10.20 13.01
N LEU A 87 23.06 11.16 13.69
CA LEU A 87 23.02 11.30 15.13
C LEU A 87 22.04 12.37 15.61
N GLY A 88 21.43 13.11 14.69
CA GLY A 88 20.49 14.18 15.03
C GLY A 88 19.24 13.66 15.73
N LEU A 89 18.89 14.35 16.83
CA LEU A 89 17.74 14.01 17.68
C LEU A 89 16.47 14.81 17.35
N THR A 90 16.58 15.73 16.39
CA THR A 90 15.46 16.59 16.00
C THR A 90 15.19 16.46 14.51
N TRP A 91 13.93 16.25 14.16
CA TRP A 91 13.45 16.24 12.79
C TRP A 91 12.48 17.38 12.57
N ASN A 92 12.90 18.44 11.93
CA ASN A 92 12.07 19.57 11.56
C ASN A 92 12.46 20.10 10.17
N PRO A 93 12.02 19.43 9.10
CA PRO A 93 12.31 19.83 7.72
C PRO A 93 11.44 20.99 7.25
N GLN A 94 10.52 21.49 8.09
CA GLN A 94 9.61 22.57 7.73
C GLN A 94 10.42 23.85 7.48
N PHE A 95 10.11 24.45 6.35
CA PHE A 95 10.82 25.61 5.84
C PHE A 95 10.94 26.72 6.89
N GLU A 96 12.15 27.21 7.00
CA GLU A 96 12.46 28.53 7.53
C GLU A 96 11.56 29.57 6.86
N GLY A 97 10.52 29.96 7.43
CA GLY A 97 9.96 31.16 6.87
C GLY A 97 8.49 31.46 7.08
N ALA A 98 7.60 30.51 7.05
CA ALA A 98 6.18 30.86 7.03
C ALA A 98 5.62 31.24 8.43
N GLU A 99 6.03 30.55 9.48
CA GLU A 99 5.49 30.80 10.83
C GLU A 99 6.34 31.71 11.72
N ARG A 100 7.63 31.87 11.41
CA ARG A 100 8.56 32.70 12.20
C ARG A 100 8.95 34.03 11.55
N ALA A 101 8.45 34.31 10.38
CA ALA A 101 8.66 35.61 9.73
C ALA A 101 8.16 36.81 10.57
N GLY A 102 7.26 36.56 11.54
CA GLY A 102 6.80 37.54 12.49
C GLY A 102 7.63 37.63 13.79
N SER A 103 8.49 36.66 14.10
CA SER A 103 9.27 36.59 15.34
C SER A 103 10.73 37.02 15.21
N GLY A 104 11.20 37.29 13.99
CA GLY A 104 12.60 37.71 13.72
C GLY A 104 13.66 36.65 13.98
N GLN A 105 13.27 35.39 14.29
CA GLN A 105 14.19 34.27 14.43
C GLN A 105 14.09 33.35 13.20
N MET A 106 15.17 33.29 12.43
CA MET A 106 15.34 32.26 11.40
C MET A 106 15.38 30.90 12.08
N GLY A 107 14.37 30.08 11.82
CA GLY A 107 14.39 28.67 12.21
C GLY A 107 15.36 27.91 11.29
N ILE A 108 16.33 27.20 11.86
CA ILE A 108 17.22 26.33 11.11
C ILE A 108 16.48 24.99 10.92
N ALA A 109 16.33 24.54 9.66
CA ALA A 109 15.80 23.21 9.39
C ALA A 109 16.76 22.15 9.94
N THR A 110 16.23 21.17 10.65
CA THR A 110 17.00 20.07 11.24
C THR A 110 16.56 18.73 10.66
N TYR A 111 17.54 17.88 10.33
CA TYR A 111 17.32 16.63 9.58
C TYR A 111 17.84 15.40 10.33
N GLY A 112 17.64 15.34 11.65
CA GLY A 112 18.05 14.16 12.41
C GLY A 112 17.17 12.93 12.13
N MET A 113 17.77 11.79 11.80
CA MET A 113 17.01 10.60 11.45
C MET A 113 16.55 9.75 12.66
N LEU A 114 17.17 9.92 13.83
CA LEU A 114 16.84 9.12 15.03
C LEU A 114 15.37 9.20 15.43
N PRO A 115 14.68 10.36 15.42
CA PRO A 115 13.24 10.43 15.70
C PRO A 115 12.39 9.65 14.70
N LEU A 116 12.78 9.59 13.42
CA LEU A 116 12.07 8.84 12.38
C LEU A 116 12.16 7.34 12.66
N PHE A 117 13.34 6.83 12.99
CA PHE A 117 13.53 5.42 13.36
C PHE A 117 12.77 5.09 14.65
N ALA A 118 12.89 5.91 15.68
CA ALA A 118 12.17 5.71 16.93
C ALA A 118 10.65 5.67 16.72
N GLY A 119 10.10 6.60 15.93
CA GLY A 119 8.69 6.62 15.56
C GLY A 119 8.27 5.38 14.78
N THR A 120 9.07 4.98 13.80
CA THR A 120 8.80 3.78 12.98
C THR A 120 8.79 2.51 13.83
N PHE A 121 9.78 2.32 14.70
CA PHE A 121 9.85 1.18 15.60
C PHE A 121 8.69 1.16 16.60
N LEU A 122 8.33 2.31 17.16
CA LEU A 122 7.21 2.42 18.09
C LEU A 122 5.88 2.05 17.41
N ILE A 123 5.59 2.65 16.25
CA ILE A 123 4.37 2.36 15.50
C ILE A 123 4.32 0.90 15.08
N SER A 124 5.45 0.35 14.59
CA SER A 124 5.55 -1.06 14.20
C SER A 124 5.32 -2.00 15.37
N ALA A 125 5.90 -1.70 16.54
CA ALA A 125 5.69 -2.50 17.74
C ALA A 125 4.22 -2.54 18.15
N VAL A 126 3.54 -1.39 18.19
CA VAL A 126 2.11 -1.31 18.49
C VAL A 126 1.30 -2.10 17.46
N ALA A 127 1.60 -1.94 16.17
CA ALA A 127 0.90 -2.65 15.11
C ALA A 127 1.07 -4.17 15.23
N LEU A 128 2.28 -4.66 15.50
CA LEU A 128 2.57 -6.09 15.65
C LEU A 128 1.94 -6.70 16.90
N VAL A 129 1.90 -5.97 18.01
CA VAL A 129 1.21 -6.42 19.24
C VAL A 129 -0.27 -6.69 19.01
N VAL A 130 -0.89 -5.97 18.08
CA VAL A 130 -2.30 -6.19 17.68
C VAL A 130 -2.40 -7.24 16.58
N ALA A 131 -1.64 -7.06 15.51
CA ALA A 131 -1.80 -7.82 14.27
C ALA A 131 -1.39 -9.29 14.40
N VAL A 132 -0.27 -9.56 15.12
CA VAL A 132 0.25 -10.93 15.23
C VAL A 132 -0.69 -11.83 16.03
N PRO A 133 -1.11 -11.49 17.26
CA PRO A 133 -2.04 -12.35 17.99
C PRO A 133 -3.36 -12.54 17.25
N VAL A 134 -3.99 -11.44 16.81
CA VAL A 134 -5.31 -11.51 16.17
C VAL A 134 -5.22 -12.26 14.84
N GLY A 135 -4.23 -11.97 14.00
CA GLY A 135 -4.04 -12.62 12.70
C GLY A 135 -3.71 -14.10 12.83
N LEU A 136 -2.80 -14.46 13.76
CA LEU A 136 -2.40 -15.85 13.99
C LEU A 136 -3.56 -16.68 14.56
N PHE A 137 -4.24 -16.20 15.60
CA PHE A 137 -5.37 -16.91 16.16
C PHE A 137 -6.55 -17.02 15.18
N SER A 138 -6.76 -16.02 14.34
CA SER A 138 -7.74 -16.10 13.26
C SER A 138 -7.37 -17.19 12.26
N ALA A 139 -6.12 -17.30 11.86
CA ALA A 139 -5.64 -18.34 10.94
C ALA A 139 -5.81 -19.73 11.54
N ILE A 140 -5.37 -19.94 12.79
CA ILE A 140 -5.51 -21.22 13.50
C ILE A 140 -6.99 -21.61 13.60
N TYR A 141 -7.84 -20.66 14.00
CA TYR A 141 -9.26 -20.93 14.12
C TYR A 141 -9.89 -21.32 12.77
N LEU A 142 -9.57 -20.57 11.70
CA LEU A 142 -10.07 -20.83 10.37
C LEU A 142 -9.54 -22.14 9.77
N ALA A 143 -8.28 -22.48 10.04
CA ALA A 143 -7.66 -23.71 9.51
C ALA A 143 -8.16 -24.97 10.21
N GLU A 144 -8.25 -24.94 11.55
CA GLU A 144 -8.44 -26.17 12.36
C GLU A 144 -9.85 -26.31 12.95
N TYR A 145 -10.53 -25.19 13.27
CA TYR A 145 -11.77 -25.24 14.07
C TYR A 145 -13.01 -24.76 13.31
N ALA A 146 -12.85 -23.88 12.31
CA ALA A 146 -13.98 -23.27 11.65
C ALA A 146 -14.67 -24.24 10.68
N GLY A 147 -16.00 -24.34 10.80
CA GLY A 147 -16.80 -25.05 9.81
C GLY A 147 -16.76 -24.37 8.43
N GLN A 148 -17.06 -25.15 7.38
CA GLN A 148 -17.03 -24.68 5.99
C GLN A 148 -17.81 -23.38 5.74
N LYS A 149 -18.98 -23.21 6.39
CA LYS A 149 -19.79 -21.99 6.26
C LYS A 149 -19.10 -20.76 6.83
N THR A 150 -18.49 -20.89 8.01
CA THR A 150 -17.74 -19.80 8.66
C THR A 150 -16.53 -19.42 7.82
N ARG A 151 -15.75 -20.41 7.36
CA ARG A 151 -14.59 -20.19 6.49
C ARG A 151 -14.97 -19.51 5.18
N ALA A 152 -16.07 -19.93 4.56
CA ALA A 152 -16.58 -19.36 3.31
C ALA A 152 -17.02 -17.88 3.42
N VAL A 153 -17.34 -17.40 4.62
CA VAL A 153 -17.71 -16.00 4.86
C VAL A 153 -16.53 -15.17 5.35
N VAL A 154 -15.77 -15.69 6.32
CA VAL A 154 -14.72 -14.91 6.98
C VAL A 154 -13.51 -14.70 6.05
N LYS A 155 -13.13 -15.71 5.25
CA LYS A 155 -11.99 -15.60 4.35
C LYS A 155 -12.17 -14.48 3.30
N PRO A 156 -13.31 -14.39 2.57
CA PRO A 156 -13.56 -13.24 1.69
C PRO A 156 -13.64 -11.90 2.41
N LEU A 157 -14.14 -11.85 3.66
CA LEU A 157 -14.14 -10.59 4.42
C LEU A 157 -12.74 -10.11 4.75
N LEU A 158 -11.81 -11.01 5.10
CA LEU A 158 -10.41 -10.67 5.29
C LEU A 158 -9.76 -10.20 3.98
N GLU A 159 -10.10 -10.82 2.84
CA GLU A 159 -9.61 -10.41 1.52
C GLU A 159 -10.12 -9.01 1.12
N ILE A 160 -11.40 -8.70 1.41
CA ILE A 160 -11.96 -7.35 1.21
C ILE A 160 -11.22 -6.35 2.09
N LEU A 161 -10.97 -6.67 3.35
CA LEU A 161 -10.25 -5.80 4.28
C LEU A 161 -8.82 -5.52 3.80
N ALA A 162 -8.13 -6.55 3.28
CA ALA A 162 -6.81 -6.40 2.66
C ALA A 162 -6.82 -5.53 1.40
N GLY A 163 -7.94 -5.52 0.67
CA GLY A 163 -8.13 -4.74 -0.55
C GLY A 163 -8.42 -3.25 -0.33
N VAL A 164 -8.71 -2.83 0.90
CA VAL A 164 -8.98 -1.41 1.20
C VAL A 164 -7.70 -0.58 1.00
N PRO A 165 -7.75 0.51 0.21
CA PRO A 165 -6.60 1.38 0.01
C PRO A 165 -6.02 1.90 1.33
N THR A 166 -4.71 1.86 1.50
CA THR A 166 -4.02 2.31 2.73
C THR A 166 -4.33 3.75 3.12
N VAL A 167 -4.62 4.60 2.14
CA VAL A 167 -5.03 6.01 2.35
C VAL A 167 -6.34 6.10 3.15
N VAL A 168 -7.29 5.17 2.92
CA VAL A 168 -8.56 5.13 3.67
C VAL A 168 -8.30 4.80 5.14
N TYR A 169 -7.41 3.83 5.41
CA TYR A 169 -6.98 3.54 6.78
C TYR A 169 -6.29 4.73 7.45
N GLY A 170 -5.47 5.48 6.69
CA GLY A 170 -4.82 6.69 7.18
C GLY A 170 -5.82 7.77 7.58
N PHE A 171 -6.82 8.04 6.76
CA PHE A 171 -7.90 8.97 7.10
C PHE A 171 -8.73 8.49 8.29
N PHE A 172 -9.05 7.21 8.36
CA PHE A 172 -9.76 6.64 9.50
C PHE A 172 -8.94 6.77 10.79
N ALA A 173 -7.62 6.53 10.74
CA ALA A 173 -6.74 6.74 11.85
C ALA A 173 -6.77 8.20 12.35
N ALA A 174 -6.63 9.16 11.44
CA ALA A 174 -6.53 10.58 11.77
C ALA A 174 -7.88 11.18 12.25
N LEU A 175 -8.99 10.82 11.58
CA LEU A 175 -10.27 11.47 11.82
C LEU A 175 -11.13 10.78 12.89
N THR A 176 -10.90 9.48 13.14
CA THR A 176 -11.73 8.70 14.04
C THR A 176 -10.93 8.15 15.22
N VAL A 177 -9.85 7.42 14.97
CA VAL A 177 -9.12 6.71 16.03
C VAL A 177 -8.27 7.67 16.86
N ALA A 178 -7.61 8.63 16.25
CA ALA A 178 -6.76 9.58 16.96
C ALA A 178 -7.56 10.47 17.96
N PRO A 179 -8.73 11.04 17.62
CA PRO A 179 -9.57 11.74 18.58
C PRO A 179 -10.08 10.84 19.71
N LEU A 180 -10.42 9.57 19.43
CA LEU A 180 -10.83 8.61 20.46
C LEU A 180 -9.69 8.31 21.44
N VAL A 181 -8.50 8.03 20.94
CA VAL A 181 -7.31 7.78 21.77
C VAL A 181 -6.97 9.00 22.60
N LYS A 182 -7.07 10.21 22.02
CA LYS A 182 -6.86 11.46 22.72
C LYS A 182 -7.87 11.63 23.86
N GLY A 183 -9.17 11.49 23.60
CA GLY A 183 -10.21 11.63 24.60
C GLY A 183 -10.11 10.61 25.73
N LEU A 184 -9.74 9.37 25.43
CA LEU A 184 -9.47 8.34 26.45
C LEU A 184 -8.25 8.70 27.30
N GLY A 185 -7.17 9.17 26.70
CA GLY A 185 -5.98 9.59 27.43
C GLY A 185 -6.24 10.78 28.34
N GLU A 186 -6.95 11.78 27.85
CA GLU A 186 -7.34 12.97 28.64
C GLU A 186 -8.27 12.60 29.81
N SER A 187 -9.16 11.63 29.64
CA SER A 187 -10.05 11.15 30.70
C SER A 187 -9.31 10.51 31.88
N VAL A 188 -8.11 10.01 31.68
CA VAL A 188 -7.22 9.45 32.72
C VAL A 188 -6.10 10.43 33.13
N GLY A 189 -6.20 11.68 32.71
CA GLY A 189 -5.27 12.75 33.12
C GLY A 189 -3.95 12.80 32.34
N LEU A 190 -3.87 12.12 31.18
CA LEU A 190 -2.71 12.15 30.31
C LEU A 190 -2.86 13.24 29.24
N THR A 191 -1.77 13.95 28.95
CA THR A 191 -1.71 14.85 27.80
C THR A 191 -1.37 14.05 26.55
N VAL A 192 -2.34 13.90 25.64
CA VAL A 192 -2.16 13.11 24.40
C VAL A 192 -2.18 14.04 23.19
N ALA A 193 -1.15 13.91 22.35
CA ALA A 193 -1.11 14.63 21.07
C ALA A 193 -2.22 14.13 20.13
N SER A 194 -2.74 15.03 19.28
CA SER A 194 -3.73 14.67 18.26
C SER A 194 -3.20 13.66 17.23
N GLU A 195 -1.89 13.64 17.00
CA GLU A 195 -1.20 12.75 16.07
C GLU A 195 -0.48 11.65 16.86
N SER A 196 -1.26 10.77 17.47
CA SER A 196 -0.73 9.73 18.35
C SER A 196 -0.16 8.55 17.54
N ALA A 197 1.09 8.18 17.83
CA ALA A 197 1.70 6.96 17.33
C ALA A 197 0.91 5.70 17.72
N LEU A 198 0.22 5.72 18.85
CA LEU A 198 -0.67 4.65 19.30
C LEU A 198 -1.87 4.49 18.34
N ALA A 199 -2.52 5.59 17.97
CA ALA A 199 -3.64 5.54 17.02
C ALA A 199 -3.20 5.02 15.64
N ALA A 200 -2.07 5.49 15.14
CA ALA A 200 -1.49 5.02 13.89
C ALA A 200 -1.15 3.52 13.95
N GLY A 201 -0.48 3.09 15.02
CA GLY A 201 -0.10 1.68 15.22
C GLY A 201 -1.30 0.75 15.34
N LEU A 202 -2.36 1.15 16.05
CA LEU A 202 -3.60 0.37 16.16
C LEU A 202 -4.25 0.14 14.79
N VAL A 203 -4.40 1.19 14.00
CA VAL A 203 -5.01 1.09 12.67
C VAL A 203 -4.12 0.31 11.70
N MET A 204 -2.80 0.51 11.73
CA MET A 204 -1.87 -0.33 10.98
C MET A 204 -1.95 -1.80 11.41
N GLY A 205 -2.11 -2.06 12.71
CA GLY A 205 -2.32 -3.41 13.22
C GLY A 205 -3.53 -4.08 12.58
N VAL A 206 -4.68 -3.39 12.58
CA VAL A 206 -5.90 -3.90 11.92
C VAL A 206 -5.69 -4.15 10.42
N MET A 207 -5.01 -3.24 9.73
CA MET A 207 -4.71 -3.37 8.30
C MET A 207 -3.82 -4.60 7.98
N ILE A 208 -2.92 -4.98 8.89
CA ILE A 208 -1.98 -6.09 8.69
C ILE A 208 -2.60 -7.45 9.07
N ILE A 209 -3.65 -7.50 9.89
CA ILE A 209 -4.32 -8.74 10.30
C ILE A 209 -4.61 -9.69 9.12
N PRO A 210 -5.22 -9.26 8.02
CA PRO A 210 -5.52 -10.15 6.90
C PRO A 210 -4.28 -10.80 6.29
N PHE A 211 -3.18 -10.05 6.18
CA PHE A 211 -1.92 -10.56 5.62
C PHE A 211 -1.31 -11.64 6.53
N ILE A 212 -1.29 -11.39 7.84
CA ILE A 212 -0.79 -12.38 8.81
C ILE A 212 -1.68 -13.61 8.81
N SER A 213 -3.01 -13.43 8.81
CA SER A 213 -3.97 -14.52 8.79
C SER A 213 -3.84 -15.37 7.52
N SER A 214 -3.72 -14.75 6.35
CA SER A 214 -3.56 -15.47 5.09
C SER A 214 -2.22 -16.23 5.03
N LEU A 215 -1.11 -15.57 5.38
CA LEU A 215 0.20 -16.21 5.39
C LEU A 215 0.25 -17.38 6.39
N ALA A 216 -0.31 -17.21 7.58
CA ALA A 216 -0.37 -18.26 8.58
C ALA A 216 -1.27 -19.43 8.15
N ASP A 217 -2.44 -19.15 7.52
CA ASP A 217 -3.32 -20.19 6.97
C ASP A 217 -2.59 -21.03 5.92
N ASP A 218 -1.82 -20.40 5.01
CA ASP A 218 -1.03 -21.09 3.99
C ASP A 218 0.07 -21.97 4.60
N VAL A 219 0.78 -21.46 5.60
CA VAL A 219 1.83 -22.22 6.31
C VAL A 219 1.22 -23.39 7.08
N ILE A 220 0.13 -23.19 7.82
CA ILE A 220 -0.55 -24.25 8.55
C ILE A 220 -1.03 -25.35 7.59
N ASN A 221 -1.63 -25.00 6.47
CA ASN A 221 -2.11 -25.96 5.49
C ASN A 221 -0.99 -26.69 4.73
N SER A 222 0.22 -26.15 4.70
CA SER A 222 1.38 -26.78 4.06
C SER A 222 2.00 -27.93 4.87
N VAL A 223 1.64 -28.06 6.17
CA VAL A 223 2.17 -29.11 7.04
C VAL A 223 1.58 -30.47 6.65
N PRO A 224 2.40 -31.48 6.30
CA PRO A 224 1.92 -32.83 5.96
C PRO A 224 1.11 -33.47 7.09
N GLN A 225 0.04 -34.18 6.72
CA GLN A 225 -0.86 -34.80 7.69
C GLN A 225 -0.11 -35.76 8.66
N ALA A 226 0.88 -36.48 8.19
CA ALA A 226 1.67 -37.39 9.02
C ALA A 226 2.37 -36.68 10.21
N LEU A 227 2.81 -35.41 10.01
CA LEU A 227 3.39 -34.61 11.09
C LEU A 227 2.34 -34.10 12.08
N ARG A 228 1.12 -33.80 11.58
CA ARG A 228 -0.02 -33.44 12.43
C ARG A 228 -0.45 -34.61 13.30
N ASP A 229 -0.61 -35.78 12.69
CA ASP A 229 -1.00 -37.01 13.41
C ASP A 229 0.06 -37.40 14.46
N ALA A 230 1.35 -37.23 14.16
CA ALA A 230 2.43 -37.46 15.12
C ALA A 230 2.42 -36.46 16.31
N ALA A 231 1.89 -35.27 16.13
CA ALA A 231 1.76 -34.29 17.20
C ALA A 231 0.59 -34.59 18.14
N TYR A 232 -0.39 -35.40 17.71
CA TYR A 232 -1.54 -35.83 18.52
C TYR A 232 -1.33 -37.18 19.23
N GLY A 233 -0.32 -37.95 18.82
CA GLY A 233 0.03 -39.24 19.41
C GLY A 233 1.10 -39.13 20.48
#